data_9b3a8fc8ceaeae520dabf0b27a9628b7
#
_entry.id   9b3a8fc8ceaeae520dabf0b27a9628b7
#
_cell.length_a   1.000
_cell.length_b   1.000
_cell.length_c   1.000
_cell.angle_alpha   90.00
_cell.angle_beta   90.00
_cell.angle_gamma   90.00
#
_symmetry.space_group_name_H-M   'P 1'
#
loop_
_entity.id
_entity.type
_entity.pdbx_description
1 polymer ?
#
loop_
_entity_poly.entity_id
_entity_poly.type
_entity_poly.pdbx_seq_one_letter_code
_entity_poly.pdbx_strand_id
1 'polypeptide(L)'
;MPKKKVTEAVEEVVQEPVVSEPVPPQAPRRQGSDDLLELNDLERGVTREDSEDAKWGYLAGAARRQQILTGIVSSGIIQTENGLPVCPVDFEGLRILIPIREMVLTEWPEEDPIPRSVRIQIGRMLGATIDFIPAAVDIRNRAAVGSRKAAML
;
A
#
# COMPACT_ATOMS: atom_id res chain seq x y z
N MET A 1 -59.91 1.98 -1.10
CA MET A 1 -59.51 1.93 -1.10
C MET A 1 -58.87 1.42 -1.01
N PRO A 2 -58.81 1.15 -1.24
CA PRO A 2 -58.08 0.66 -1.26
C PRO A 2 -57.08 0.59 -1.01
N LYS A 3 -56.82 0.71 -0.98
CA LYS A 3 -55.99 0.78 -0.87
C LYS A 3 -55.04 0.41 -0.32
N LYS A 4 -55.17 0.33 -0.21
CA LYS A 4 -54.49 0.12 0.19
C LYS A 4 -53.62 -0.51 0.36
N LYS A 5 -54.05 -0.66 0.03
CA LYS A 5 -53.47 -1.20 0.09
C LYS A 5 -52.43 -1.53 0.05
N VAL A 6 -52.78 -1.60 -0.24
CA VAL A 6 -52.03 -1.82 -0.54
C VAL A 6 -51.00 -1.87 -0.16
N THR A 7 -50.84 -1.71 0.01
CA THR A 7 -50.00 -1.68 0.16
C THR A 7 -49.25 -2.15 0.68
N GLU A 8 -49.35 -2.34 0.75
CA GLU A 8 -48.70 -2.72 1.06
C GLU A 8 -47.76 -3.28 1.06
N ALA A 9 -48.02 -3.45 0.82
CA ALA A 9 -47.34 -4.03 0.61
C ALA A 9 -46.20 -4.00 0.58
N VAL A 10 -45.91 -3.52 0.73
CA VAL A 10 -44.98 -3.39 0.60
C VAL A 10 -44.14 -3.57 1.27
N GLU A 11 -44.19 -3.71 1.58
CA GLU A 11 -43.46 -3.85 1.96
C GLU A 11 -42.70 -4.41 2.18
N GLU A 12 -42.74 -4.53 2.02
CA GLU A 12 -42.03 -5.05 2.10
C GLU A 12 -41.10 -5.33 2.07
N VAL A 13 -41.36 -5.45 1.98
CA VAL A 13 -40.61 -5.68 1.71
C VAL A 13 -39.69 -5.67 2.00
N VAL A 14 -39.63 -5.54 2.09
CA VAL A 14 -38.81 -5.45 2.18
C VAL A 14 -38.09 -5.78 2.62
N GLN A 15 -38.17 -5.84 2.72
CA GLN A 15 -37.54 -6.12 3.03
C GLN A 15 -36.73 -6.49 3.31
N GLU A 16 -36.68 -6.47 3.11
CA GLU A 16 -35.92 -6.78 3.24
C GLU A 16 -35.02 -7.15 3.45
N PRO A 17 -35.23 -7.31 3.48
CA PRO A 17 -34.40 -7.56 3.53
C PRO A 17 -33.57 -7.78 3.49
N VAL A 18 -33.48 -7.75 3.37
CA VAL A 18 -32.71 -7.92 3.30
C VAL A 18 -31.78 -7.88 3.39
N VAL A 19 -31.77 -7.70 3.19
CA VAL A 19 -31.00 -7.66 3.25
C VAL A 19 -30.07 -7.64 3.71
N SER A 20 -30.23 -7.38 3.69
CA SER A 20 -29.23 -7.37 4.08
C SER A 20 -28.51 -8.01 4.71
N GLU A 21 -28.56 -8.18 4.97
CA GLU A 21 -27.79 -8.86 5.81
C GLU A 21 -26.58 -9.41 5.32
N PRO A 22 -26.51 -9.73 4.21
CA PRO A 22 -25.33 -10.40 3.75
C PRO A 22 -24.20 -9.50 3.39
N VAL A 23 -24.50 -8.30 3.02
CA VAL A 23 -23.43 -7.42 2.59
C VAL A 23 -22.50 -7.02 3.72
N PRO A 24 -23.03 -6.64 4.86
CA PRO A 24 -22.14 -6.26 5.95
C PRO A 24 -21.12 -7.32 6.31
N PRO A 25 -21.44 -8.60 6.19
CA PRO A 25 -20.43 -9.58 6.54
C PRO A 25 -19.18 -9.53 5.71
N GLN A 26 -19.22 -8.95 4.55
CA GLN A 26 -18.02 -8.95 3.73
C GLN A 26 -16.92 -8.09 4.29
N ALA A 27 -17.22 -6.88 4.74
CA ALA A 27 -16.22 -6.04 5.31
C ALA A 27 -15.68 -6.60 6.62
N PRO A 28 -16.53 -7.02 7.55
CA PRO A 28 -16.01 -7.66 8.75
C PRO A 28 -15.25 -8.93 8.47
N ARG A 29 -15.65 -9.64 7.42
CA ARG A 29 -14.94 -10.86 7.07
C ARG A 29 -13.51 -10.59 6.69
N ARG A 30 -13.26 -9.47 6.01
CA ARG A 30 -11.93 -9.12 5.63
C ARG A 30 -11.07 -8.86 6.85
N GLN A 31 -11.59 -8.13 7.82
CA GLN A 31 -10.89 -7.93 9.07
C GLN A 31 -10.74 -9.23 9.83
N GLY A 32 -11.78 -10.03 9.81
CA GLY A 32 -11.70 -11.33 10.43
C GLY A 32 -10.66 -12.21 9.81
N SER A 33 -10.45 -12.07 8.50
CA SER A 33 -9.42 -12.86 7.84
C SER A 33 -8.03 -12.48 8.33
N ASP A 34 -7.81 -11.19 8.52
CA ASP A 34 -6.52 -10.75 9.04
C ASP A 34 -6.31 -11.25 10.45
N ASP A 35 -7.34 -11.17 11.27
CA ASP A 35 -7.25 -11.69 12.64
C ASP A 35 -7.03 -13.19 12.63
N LEU A 36 -7.72 -13.89 11.73
CA LEU A 36 -7.56 -15.33 11.62
C LEU A 36 -6.14 -15.71 11.20
N LEU A 37 -5.56 -14.93 10.30
CA LEU A 37 -4.19 -15.19 9.89
C LEU A 37 -3.23 -15.04 11.06
N GLU A 38 -3.43 -14.02 11.88
CA GLU A 38 -2.61 -13.85 13.06
C GLU A 38 -2.76 -15.01 14.03
N LEU A 39 -4.00 -15.42 14.24
CA LEU A 39 -4.24 -16.57 15.12
C LEU A 39 -3.63 -17.84 14.58
N ASN A 40 -3.77 -18.07 13.28
CA ASN A 40 -3.19 -19.25 12.65
C ASN A 40 -1.67 -19.24 12.76
N ASP A 41 -1.07 -18.07 12.60
CA ASP A 41 0.37 -17.94 12.73
C ASP A 41 0.81 -18.29 14.14
N LEU A 42 0.08 -17.83 15.14
CA LEU A 42 0.38 -18.16 16.52
C LEU A 42 0.25 -19.65 16.78
N GLU A 43 -0.81 -20.26 16.24
CA GLU A 43 -1.04 -21.68 16.42
C GLU A 43 0.07 -22.51 15.80
N ARG A 44 0.63 -22.05 14.70
CA ARG A 44 1.70 -22.75 14.03
C ARG A 44 3.06 -22.42 14.60
N GLY A 45 3.11 -21.53 15.59
CA GLY A 45 4.37 -21.10 16.15
C GLY A 45 5.07 -20.04 15.34
N VAL A 46 4.35 -19.42 14.40
CA VAL A 46 4.91 -18.34 13.59
C VAL A 46 4.71 -17.04 14.34
N THR A 47 5.77 -16.27 14.49
CA THR A 47 5.72 -15.00 15.19
C THR A 47 5.43 -13.87 14.20
N ARG A 48 5.17 -12.69 14.76
CA ARG A 48 5.00 -11.49 13.92
C ARG A 48 6.29 -11.21 13.15
N GLU A 49 7.41 -11.45 13.75
CA GLU A 49 8.70 -11.27 13.09
C GLU A 49 8.84 -12.21 11.90
N ASP A 50 8.41 -13.44 12.05
CA ASP A 50 8.48 -14.40 10.94
C ASP A 50 7.59 -13.97 9.79
N SER A 51 6.40 -13.44 10.10
CA SER A 51 5.51 -12.92 9.07
C SER A 51 6.14 -11.73 8.34
N GLU A 52 6.81 -10.87 9.09
CA GLU A 52 7.49 -9.73 8.51
C GLU A 52 8.66 -10.18 7.64
N ASP A 53 9.42 -11.17 8.11
CA ASP A 53 10.52 -11.72 7.34
C ASP A 53 10.02 -12.30 6.02
N ALA A 54 8.85 -12.91 6.03
CA ALA A 54 8.26 -13.44 4.80
C ALA A 54 7.96 -12.32 3.81
N LYS A 55 7.49 -11.17 4.31
CA LYS A 55 7.24 -10.02 3.44
C LYS A 55 8.54 -9.49 2.86
N TRP A 56 9.60 -9.42 3.65
CA TRP A 56 10.89 -8.98 3.15
C TRP A 56 11.43 -9.96 2.11
N GLY A 57 11.22 -11.26 2.31
CA GLY A 57 11.61 -12.27 1.34
C GLY A 57 10.85 -12.12 0.03
N TYR A 58 9.55 -11.84 0.12
CA TYR A 58 8.75 -11.58 -1.08
C TYR A 58 9.26 -10.36 -1.83
N LEU A 59 9.59 -9.31 -1.07
CA LEU A 59 10.09 -8.08 -1.67
C LEU A 59 11.43 -8.31 -2.37
N ALA A 60 12.31 -9.09 -1.76
CA ALA A 60 13.59 -9.43 -2.39
C ALA A 60 13.38 -10.20 -3.67
N GLY A 61 12.43 -11.13 -3.68
CA GLY A 61 12.09 -11.88 -4.89
C GLY A 61 11.53 -10.98 -5.97
N ALA A 62 10.69 -10.02 -5.58
CA ALA A 62 10.15 -9.07 -6.53
C ALA A 62 11.25 -8.21 -7.16
N ALA A 63 12.26 -7.84 -6.35
CA ALA A 63 13.39 -7.09 -6.87
C ALA A 63 14.15 -7.88 -7.92
N ARG A 64 14.37 -9.16 -7.66
CA ARG A 64 15.08 -10.01 -8.63
C ARG A 64 14.30 -10.17 -9.92
N ARG A 65 12.97 -10.22 -9.83
CA ARG A 65 12.12 -10.38 -11.01
C ARG A 65 11.74 -9.05 -11.64
N GLN A 66 12.16 -7.94 -11.04
CA GLN A 66 11.78 -6.60 -11.47
C GLN A 66 10.28 -6.46 -11.58
N GLN A 67 9.60 -6.95 -10.57
CA GLN A 67 8.15 -6.97 -10.53
C GLN A 67 7.62 -5.62 -10.06
N ILE A 68 6.58 -5.15 -10.71
CA ILE A 68 5.94 -3.90 -10.31
C ILE A 68 5.06 -4.15 -9.10
N LEU A 69 5.28 -3.37 -8.05
CA LEU A 69 4.49 -3.43 -6.84
C LEU A 69 3.79 -2.10 -6.63
N THR A 70 2.82 -2.10 -5.73
CA THR A 70 2.02 -0.91 -5.45
C THR A 70 2.16 -0.55 -3.98
N GLY A 71 2.39 0.72 -3.70
CA GLY A 71 2.51 1.19 -2.33
C GLY A 71 1.91 2.58 -2.17
N ILE A 72 1.91 3.06 -0.95
CA ILE A 72 1.32 4.36 -0.62
C ILE A 72 2.43 5.30 -0.17
N VAL A 73 2.47 6.49 -0.75
CA VAL A 73 3.44 7.51 -0.35
C VAL A 73 3.11 7.94 1.07
N SER A 74 3.99 7.62 2.01
CA SER A 74 3.70 7.79 3.43
C SER A 74 4.14 9.14 3.98
N SER A 75 5.09 9.80 3.32
CA SER A 75 5.52 11.10 3.80
C SER A 75 6.18 11.85 2.64
N GLY A 76 6.49 13.13 2.87
CA GLY A 76 7.19 13.91 1.87
C GLY A 76 8.66 13.56 1.81
N ILE A 77 9.44 14.47 1.24
CA ILE A 77 10.87 14.24 1.07
C ILE A 77 11.56 14.23 2.44
N ILE A 78 12.32 13.19 2.70
CA ILE A 78 13.17 13.12 3.88
C ILE A 78 14.59 12.85 3.42
N GLN A 79 15.53 12.98 4.34
CA GLN A 79 16.92 12.71 4.05
C GLN A 79 17.40 11.51 4.85
N THR A 80 18.16 10.65 4.21
CA THR A 80 18.77 9.52 4.90
C THR A 80 19.98 10.01 5.71
N GLU A 81 20.58 9.10 6.46
CA GLU A 81 21.76 9.44 7.24
C GLU A 81 22.88 9.98 6.37
N ASN A 82 22.96 9.52 5.14
CA ASN A 82 23.96 9.97 4.19
C ASN A 82 23.57 11.27 3.49
N GLY A 83 22.45 11.86 3.85
CA GLY A 83 21.99 13.10 3.24
C GLY A 83 21.27 12.91 1.92
N LEU A 84 20.98 11.68 1.52
CA LEU A 84 20.29 11.42 0.26
C LEU A 84 18.82 11.72 0.42
N PRO A 85 18.25 12.60 -0.42
CA PRO A 85 16.80 12.86 -0.35
C PRO A 85 16.02 11.70 -0.93
N VAL A 86 15.04 11.21 -0.17
CA VAL A 86 14.24 10.07 -0.57
C VAL A 86 12.78 10.33 -0.21
N CYS A 87 11.90 9.56 -0.82
CA CYS A 87 10.48 9.59 -0.54
C CYS A 87 10.07 8.24 0.02
N PRO A 88 9.59 8.17 1.27
CA PRO A 88 9.19 6.89 1.85
C PRO A 88 7.85 6.43 1.28
N VAL A 89 7.77 5.15 0.99
CA VAL A 89 6.56 4.51 0.48
C VAL A 89 6.26 3.32 1.37
N ASP A 90 5.00 3.15 1.72
CA ASP A 90 4.57 2.02 2.54
C ASP A 90 4.08 0.91 1.62
N PHE A 91 4.71 -0.25 1.75
CA PHE A 91 4.29 -1.45 1.05
C PHE A 91 3.94 -2.51 2.10
N GLU A 92 2.65 -2.68 2.34
CA GLU A 92 2.14 -3.68 3.30
C GLU A 92 2.84 -3.60 4.65
N GLY A 93 3.04 -2.39 5.11
CA GLY A 93 3.68 -2.16 6.41
C GLY A 93 5.19 -2.06 6.34
N LEU A 94 5.78 -2.35 5.20
CA LEU A 94 7.23 -2.22 5.03
C LEU A 94 7.55 -0.85 4.44
N ARG A 95 8.64 -0.28 4.89
CA ARG A 95 9.06 1.04 4.45
C ARG A 95 10.06 0.92 3.31
N ILE A 96 9.67 1.42 2.15
CA ILE A 96 10.51 1.41 0.96
C ILE A 96 10.96 2.84 0.72
N LEU A 97 12.25 3.04 0.49
CA LEU A 97 12.79 4.37 0.21
C LEU A 97 13.03 4.51 -1.28
N ILE A 98 12.46 5.54 -1.87
CA ILE A 98 12.64 5.80 -3.30
C ILE A 98 13.39 7.11 -3.43
N PRO A 99 14.60 7.10 -3.98
CA PRO A 99 15.34 8.35 -4.20
C PRO A 99 14.50 9.31 -5.04
N ILE A 100 14.61 10.59 -4.76
CA ILE A 100 13.76 11.57 -5.44
C ILE A 100 13.95 11.50 -6.95
N ARG A 101 15.16 11.25 -7.41
CA ARG A 101 15.43 11.13 -8.85
C ARG A 101 14.72 9.92 -9.47
N GLU A 102 14.35 8.95 -8.66
CA GLU A 102 13.63 7.77 -9.11
C GLU A 102 12.13 7.89 -8.88
N MET A 103 11.67 9.01 -8.32
CA MET A 103 10.25 9.25 -8.11
C MET A 103 9.59 9.93 -9.30
N VAL A 104 10.36 10.68 -10.08
CA VAL A 104 9.82 11.49 -11.19
C VAL A 104 10.66 11.28 -12.43
N LEU A 105 10.07 11.59 -13.58
CA LEU A 105 10.77 11.50 -14.85
C LEU A 105 11.59 12.76 -15.14
N THR A 106 11.29 13.84 -14.44
CA THR A 106 12.04 15.08 -14.58
C THR A 106 13.49 14.88 -14.18
N GLU A 107 14.41 15.41 -14.97
CA GLU A 107 15.83 15.32 -14.68
C GLU A 107 16.41 16.70 -14.43
N TRP A 108 17.44 16.74 -13.59
CA TRP A 108 18.15 18.00 -13.31
C TRP A 108 19.59 17.66 -12.98
N PRO A 109 20.51 18.62 -13.12
CA PRO A 109 21.92 18.37 -12.82
C PRO A 109 22.09 17.85 -11.39
N GLU A 110 23.05 16.95 -11.22
CA GLU A 110 23.24 16.29 -9.94
C GLU A 110 23.65 17.26 -8.86
N GLU A 111 24.43 18.27 -9.21
CA GLU A 111 24.90 19.25 -8.25
C GLU A 111 23.86 20.29 -7.90
N ASP A 112 22.75 20.35 -8.63
CA ASP A 112 21.70 21.33 -8.37
C ASP A 112 20.75 20.84 -7.30
N PRO A 113 20.12 21.75 -6.55
CA PRO A 113 19.10 21.35 -5.60
C PRO A 113 17.86 20.84 -6.33
N ILE A 114 17.00 20.15 -5.58
CA ILE A 114 15.76 19.61 -6.14
C ILE A 114 14.91 20.76 -6.65
N PRO A 115 14.49 20.73 -7.93
CA PRO A 115 13.65 21.80 -8.47
C PRO A 115 12.34 21.93 -7.71
N ARG A 116 11.85 23.16 -7.62
CA ARG A 116 10.60 23.40 -6.93
C ARG A 116 9.44 22.62 -7.55
N SER A 117 9.43 22.50 -8.88
CA SER A 117 8.38 21.75 -9.56
C SER A 117 8.35 20.31 -9.11
N VAL A 118 9.53 19.71 -8.87
CA VAL A 118 9.61 18.35 -8.40
C VAL A 118 9.11 18.25 -6.96
N ARG A 119 9.49 19.21 -6.12
CA ARG A 119 9.01 19.23 -4.73
C ARG A 119 7.49 19.33 -4.68
N ILE A 120 6.90 20.14 -5.52
CA ILE A 120 5.44 20.28 -5.58
C ILE A 120 4.81 18.98 -6.06
N GLN A 121 5.41 18.36 -7.08
CA GLN A 121 4.90 17.12 -7.63
C GLN A 121 4.88 16.02 -6.58
N ILE A 122 5.97 15.90 -5.81
CA ILE A 122 6.04 14.88 -4.77
C ILE A 122 5.07 15.20 -3.63
N GLY A 123 4.92 16.48 -3.29
CA GLY A 123 3.97 16.88 -2.26
C GLY A 123 2.55 16.48 -2.61
N ARG A 124 2.21 16.51 -3.89
CA ARG A 124 0.87 16.12 -4.34
C ARG A 124 0.65 14.62 -4.32
N MET A 125 1.72 13.84 -4.21
CA MET A 125 1.61 12.38 -4.15
C MET A 125 1.41 11.87 -2.74
N LEU A 126 1.50 12.74 -1.75
CA LEU A 126 1.37 12.30 -0.36
C LEU A 126 0.04 11.58 -0.16
N GLY A 127 0.09 10.37 0.36
CA GLY A 127 -1.09 9.55 0.56
C GLY A 127 -1.59 8.85 -0.69
N ALA A 128 -0.96 9.08 -1.83
CA ALA A 128 -1.39 8.46 -3.08
C ALA A 128 -0.79 7.08 -3.24
N THR A 129 -1.49 6.25 -3.99
CA THR A 129 -1.01 4.93 -4.38
C THR A 129 -0.14 5.08 -5.61
N ILE A 130 1.05 4.51 -5.58
CA ILE A 130 1.97 4.55 -6.72
C ILE A 130 2.49 3.16 -7.02
N ASP A 131 2.93 2.98 -8.25
CA ASP A 131 3.61 1.76 -8.67
C ASP A 131 5.11 1.98 -8.57
N PHE A 132 5.82 0.93 -8.19
CA PHE A 132 7.28 1.00 -8.12
C PHE A 132 7.87 -0.39 -8.33
N ILE A 133 9.15 -0.44 -8.70
CA ILE A 133 9.87 -1.69 -8.79
C ILE A 133 10.96 -1.66 -7.72
N PRO A 134 11.00 -2.65 -6.83
CA PRO A 134 12.08 -2.69 -5.83
C PRO A 134 13.42 -2.90 -6.53
N ALA A 135 14.39 -2.08 -6.18
CA ALA A 135 15.70 -2.12 -6.83
C ALA A 135 16.72 -2.87 -5.98
N ALA A 136 16.68 -2.68 -4.66
CA ALA A 136 17.60 -3.32 -3.75
C ALA A 136 16.88 -3.61 -2.45
N VAL A 137 17.07 -4.81 -1.91
CA VAL A 137 16.43 -5.21 -0.67
C VAL A 137 17.48 -5.84 0.24
N ASP A 138 17.58 -5.30 1.45
CA ASP A 138 18.47 -5.83 2.48
C ASP A 138 17.61 -6.38 3.59
N ILE A 139 17.38 -7.70 3.55
CA ILE A 139 16.50 -8.35 4.51
C ILE A 139 17.06 -8.24 5.92
N ARG A 140 18.36 -8.38 6.05
CA ARG A 140 19.00 -8.37 7.37
C ARG A 140 18.76 -7.04 8.09
N ASN A 141 18.91 -5.94 7.37
CA ASN A 141 18.76 -4.61 7.95
C ASN A 141 17.35 -4.06 7.75
N ARG A 142 16.46 -4.83 7.14
CA ARG A 142 15.08 -4.46 6.88
C ARG A 142 15.01 -3.10 6.17
N ALA A 143 15.76 -3.02 5.09
CA ALA A 143 15.85 -1.81 4.29
C ALA A 143 15.61 -2.16 2.83
N ALA A 144 14.94 -1.26 2.11
CA ALA A 144 14.67 -1.47 0.71
C ALA A 144 14.65 -0.14 -0.02
N VAL A 145 15.11 -0.17 -1.26
CA VAL A 145 15.11 0.97 -2.16
C VAL A 145 14.33 0.56 -3.40
N GLY A 146 13.49 1.47 -3.88
CA GLY A 146 12.70 1.20 -5.07
C GLY A 146 12.81 2.31 -6.08
N SER A 147 12.13 2.14 -7.20
CA SER A 147 12.11 3.13 -8.28
C SER A 147 10.72 3.20 -8.87
N ARG A 148 10.09 4.36 -8.73
CA ARG A 148 8.84 4.63 -9.41
C ARG A 148 9.09 4.88 -10.90
N LYS A 149 10.22 5.51 -11.19
CA LYS A 149 10.60 5.80 -12.57
C LYS A 149 10.71 4.52 -13.39
N ALA A 150 11.31 3.48 -12.81
CA ALA A 150 11.42 2.19 -13.50
C ALA A 150 10.06 1.59 -13.79
N ALA A 151 9.09 1.78 -12.92
CA ALA A 151 7.74 1.25 -13.12
C ALA A 151 6.98 2.02 -14.19
N MET A 152 7.37 3.26 -14.44
CA MET A 152 6.70 4.08 -15.46
C MET A 152 7.28 3.88 -16.86
N LEU A 153 8.43 3.29 -16.95
CA LEU A 153 9.08 3.02 -18.22
C LEU A 153 8.77 1.61 -18.69
#